data_212d895fcfd1af1d1e14262aab2c8c9e
#
_entry.id   212d895fcfd1af1d1e14262aab2c8c9e
#
_cell.length_a   1.000
_cell.length_b   1.000
_cell.length_c   1.000
_cell.angle_alpha   90.00
_cell.angle_beta   90.00
_cell.angle_gamma   90.00
#
_symmetry.space_group_name_H-M   'P 1'
#
loop_
_entity.id
_entity.type
_entity.pdbx_description
1 polymer ?
#
loop_
_entity_poly.entity_id
_entity_poly.type
_entity_poly.pdbx_seq_one_letter_code
_entity_poly.pdbx_strand_id
1 'polypeptide(L)'
;MSEEMMNTKEVSAYLGINEKQVYALIKAGRIPGTRLTGKWVFPRKLIDEWIETGARGGLKEAREKSRGMEGALLASGSNDPVLDFLLTGMRHTHPEFYFFCANTGSTEGLRALNDGYTDIAWIHLLDQESGRYNVPFLPKYLPDMKTVLVHLFRREIGIVAAPGNPLGIAGIEDIAGRKVRFVNRQAGSGTRILLDHHIGRLGIPSTDIEGYDQEVYTHVEVGLSILSGEADAGVATVAVSRLMGLHIIPVTRENFDMVLGQSTYFSKGIQALMEVLRSPGFRERFERLGGYGFEDSGKILYSNI
;
A
#
# COMPACT_ATOMS: atom_id res chain seq x y z
N MET A 1 -15.15 34.40 0.47
CA MET A 1 -15.31 34.38 -1.00
C MET A 1 -16.74 33.96 -1.27
N SER A 2 -17.53 34.80 -2.00
CA SER A 2 -18.91 34.48 -2.33
C SER A 2 -18.91 33.28 -3.28
N GLU A 3 -19.57 32.20 -2.92
CA GLU A 3 -19.79 31.09 -3.85
C GLU A 3 -20.47 31.61 -5.10
N GLU A 4 -19.85 31.39 -6.25
CA GLU A 4 -20.37 31.82 -7.55
C GLU A 4 -21.60 30.97 -7.89
N MET A 5 -22.77 31.59 -7.92
CA MET A 5 -24.04 30.92 -8.20
C MET A 5 -24.39 31.10 -9.67
N MET A 6 -24.60 30.03 -10.38
CA MET A 6 -25.00 30.03 -11.79
C MET A 6 -26.52 29.86 -11.94
N ASN A 7 -27.12 30.55 -12.91
CA ASN A 7 -28.49 30.28 -13.35
C ASN A 7 -28.50 29.18 -14.44
N THR A 8 -29.69 28.78 -14.89
CA THR A 8 -29.85 27.68 -15.87
C THR A 8 -29.11 27.95 -17.19
N LYS A 9 -29.07 29.22 -17.66
CA LYS A 9 -28.39 29.62 -18.90
C LYS A 9 -26.86 29.54 -18.72
N GLU A 10 -26.36 30.01 -17.57
CA GLU A 10 -24.95 29.98 -17.25
C GLU A 10 -24.44 28.52 -17.08
N VAL A 11 -25.21 27.66 -16.38
CA VAL A 11 -24.87 26.24 -16.25
C VAL A 11 -24.92 25.53 -17.60
N SER A 12 -25.88 25.84 -18.48
CA SER A 12 -25.92 25.25 -19.81
C SER A 12 -24.70 25.63 -20.66
N ALA A 13 -24.29 26.90 -20.60
CA ALA A 13 -23.05 27.33 -21.27
C ALA A 13 -21.80 26.70 -20.67
N TYR A 14 -21.75 26.61 -19.36
CA TYR A 14 -20.61 25.97 -18.63
C TYR A 14 -20.43 24.51 -18.96
N LEU A 15 -21.54 23.77 -19.05
CA LEU A 15 -21.53 22.33 -19.38
C LEU A 15 -21.48 22.06 -20.90
N GLY A 16 -21.57 23.08 -21.74
CA GLY A 16 -21.60 22.93 -23.21
C GLY A 16 -22.87 22.20 -23.72
N ILE A 17 -23.99 22.28 -22.99
CA ILE A 17 -25.27 21.62 -23.32
C ILE A 17 -26.37 22.67 -23.48
N ASN A 18 -27.52 22.30 -24.06
CA ASN A 18 -28.64 23.24 -24.18
C ASN A 18 -29.49 23.28 -22.88
N GLU A 19 -30.23 24.36 -22.66
CA GLU A 19 -31.06 24.54 -21.46
C GLU A 19 -32.13 23.46 -21.28
N LYS A 20 -32.65 22.87 -22.37
CA LYS A 20 -33.61 21.74 -22.29
C LYS A 20 -32.98 20.51 -21.63
N GLN A 21 -31.69 20.25 -21.91
CA GLN A 21 -30.94 19.16 -21.28
C GLN A 21 -30.70 19.46 -19.79
N VAL A 22 -30.43 20.70 -19.42
CA VAL A 22 -30.32 21.09 -17.99
C VAL A 22 -31.65 20.83 -17.28
N TYR A 23 -32.79 21.24 -17.87
CA TYR A 23 -34.11 20.96 -17.27
C TYR A 23 -34.41 19.45 -17.18
N ALA A 24 -33.99 18.67 -18.16
CA ALA A 24 -34.11 17.19 -18.08
C ALA A 24 -33.31 16.59 -16.93
N LEU A 25 -32.08 17.06 -16.71
CA LEU A 25 -31.25 16.67 -15.58
C LEU A 25 -31.87 17.07 -14.24
N ILE A 26 -32.41 18.28 -14.14
CA ILE A 26 -33.15 18.74 -12.97
C ILE A 26 -34.34 17.84 -12.66
N LYS A 27 -35.18 17.57 -13.69
CA LYS A 27 -36.38 16.74 -13.54
C LYS A 27 -36.03 15.29 -13.11
N ALA A 28 -34.90 14.81 -13.57
CA ALA A 28 -34.38 13.49 -13.20
C ALA A 28 -33.65 13.47 -11.83
N GLY A 29 -33.50 14.63 -11.16
CA GLY A 29 -32.72 14.72 -9.91
C GLY A 29 -31.23 14.42 -10.07
N ARG A 30 -30.68 14.59 -11.29
CA ARG A 30 -29.34 14.17 -11.67
C ARG A 30 -28.30 15.29 -11.72
N ILE A 31 -28.66 16.52 -11.40
CA ILE A 31 -27.75 17.67 -11.35
C ILE A 31 -27.92 18.41 -10.01
N PRO A 32 -26.83 18.81 -9.33
CA PRO A 32 -26.92 19.53 -8.07
C PRO A 32 -27.41 20.98 -8.32
N GLY A 33 -28.62 21.30 -7.87
CA GLY A 33 -29.22 22.61 -7.97
C GLY A 33 -30.34 22.77 -6.97
N THR A 34 -30.66 24.01 -6.62
CA THR A 34 -31.77 24.38 -5.73
C THR A 34 -32.63 25.45 -6.33
N ARG A 35 -33.86 25.57 -5.83
CA ARG A 35 -34.80 26.59 -6.31
C ARG A 35 -34.91 27.71 -5.30
N LEU A 36 -34.43 28.90 -5.67
CA LEU A 36 -34.57 30.12 -4.86
C LEU A 36 -35.50 31.08 -5.54
N THR A 37 -36.50 31.58 -4.82
CA THR A 37 -37.51 32.55 -5.32
C THR A 37 -38.12 32.17 -6.67
N GLY A 38 -38.34 30.86 -6.90
CA GLY A 38 -38.93 30.36 -8.14
C GLY A 38 -37.94 30.08 -9.28
N LYS A 39 -36.67 30.46 -9.16
CA LYS A 39 -35.62 30.25 -10.17
C LYS A 39 -34.63 29.18 -9.72
N TRP A 40 -34.13 28.37 -10.67
CA TRP A 40 -33.08 27.40 -10.40
C TRP A 40 -31.72 28.10 -10.32
N VAL A 41 -30.95 27.75 -9.31
CA VAL A 41 -29.57 28.21 -9.07
C VAL A 41 -28.68 27.03 -8.78
N PHE A 42 -27.44 27.10 -9.24
CA PHE A 42 -26.45 26.02 -9.22
C PHE A 42 -25.16 26.59 -8.66
N PRO A 43 -24.73 26.16 -7.43
CA PRO A 43 -23.43 26.53 -6.93
C PRO A 43 -22.34 25.92 -7.83
N ARG A 44 -21.45 26.74 -8.37
CA ARG A 44 -20.41 26.33 -9.31
C ARG A 44 -19.57 25.20 -8.73
N LYS A 45 -19.16 25.30 -7.48
CA LYS A 45 -18.40 24.29 -6.78
C LYS A 45 -19.09 22.92 -6.80
N LEU A 46 -20.40 22.86 -6.56
CA LEU A 46 -21.15 21.61 -6.59
C LEU A 46 -21.28 21.04 -8.01
N ILE A 47 -21.32 21.89 -9.04
CA ILE A 47 -21.30 21.44 -10.43
C ILE A 47 -19.94 20.86 -10.78
N ASP A 48 -18.83 21.49 -10.35
CA ASP A 48 -17.48 20.96 -10.55
C ASP A 48 -17.29 19.59 -9.87
N GLU A 49 -17.68 19.48 -8.61
CA GLU A 49 -17.66 18.21 -7.86
C GLU A 49 -18.52 17.12 -8.52
N TRP A 50 -19.67 17.49 -9.06
CA TRP A 50 -20.57 16.57 -9.77
C TRP A 50 -19.96 16.08 -11.10
N ILE A 51 -19.31 16.96 -11.88
CA ILE A 51 -18.59 16.61 -13.10
C ILE A 51 -17.44 15.64 -12.76
N GLU A 52 -16.61 15.98 -11.75
CA GLU A 52 -15.49 15.15 -11.33
C GLU A 52 -15.95 13.77 -10.84
N THR A 53 -17.00 13.73 -10.02
CA THR A 53 -17.56 12.48 -9.51
C THR A 53 -18.13 11.60 -10.64
N GLY A 54 -18.83 12.23 -11.59
CA GLY A 54 -19.36 11.54 -12.78
C GLY A 54 -18.24 11.01 -13.69
N ALA A 55 -17.19 11.79 -13.90
CA ALA A 55 -16.03 11.38 -14.68
C ALA A 55 -15.25 10.22 -14.00
N ARG A 56 -15.05 10.30 -12.68
CA ARG A 56 -14.43 9.22 -11.90
C ARG A 56 -15.27 7.94 -11.91
N GLY A 57 -16.60 8.05 -11.81
CA GLY A 57 -17.53 6.91 -11.90
C GLY A 57 -17.47 6.23 -13.28
N GLY A 58 -17.50 7.01 -14.37
CA GLY A 58 -17.38 6.49 -15.73
C GLY A 58 -16.03 5.81 -16.00
N LEU A 59 -14.93 6.38 -15.48
CA LEU A 59 -13.60 5.75 -15.53
C LEU A 59 -13.57 4.44 -14.75
N LYS A 60 -14.22 4.38 -13.57
CA LYS A 60 -14.31 3.18 -12.77
C LYS A 60 -15.09 2.07 -13.50
N GLU A 61 -16.25 2.39 -14.06
CA GLU A 61 -17.05 1.44 -14.87
C GLU A 61 -16.31 0.98 -16.14
N ALA A 62 -15.61 1.87 -16.83
CA ALA A 62 -14.80 1.53 -17.99
C ALA A 62 -13.63 0.62 -17.60
N ARG A 63 -13.00 0.85 -16.45
CA ARG A 63 -11.94 -0.02 -15.88
C ARG A 63 -12.50 -1.38 -15.45
N GLU A 64 -13.66 -1.42 -14.81
CA GLU A 64 -14.32 -2.67 -14.43
C GLU A 64 -14.71 -3.51 -15.67
N LYS A 65 -15.18 -2.87 -16.74
CA LYS A 65 -15.44 -3.54 -18.03
C LYS A 65 -14.17 -4.00 -18.75
N SER A 66 -13.06 -3.26 -18.63
CA SER A 66 -11.78 -3.64 -19.23
C SER A 66 -11.01 -4.70 -18.41
N ARG A 67 -11.37 -4.91 -17.15
CA ARG A 67 -10.89 -6.01 -16.29
C ARG A 67 -11.51 -7.36 -16.66
N GLY A 68 -11.61 -7.67 -17.93
CA GLY A 68 -12.32 -8.82 -18.53
C GLY A 68 -11.93 -10.22 -18.05
N MET A 69 -11.31 -10.38 -16.88
CA MET A 69 -11.10 -11.66 -16.20
C MET A 69 -11.89 -11.67 -14.89
N GLU A 70 -13.01 -12.37 -14.89
CA GLU A 70 -13.73 -12.68 -13.66
C GLU A 70 -12.78 -13.43 -12.69
N GLY A 71 -12.65 -12.92 -11.45
CA GLY A 71 -11.73 -13.49 -10.44
C GLY A 71 -10.32 -12.91 -10.42
N ALA A 72 -9.99 -11.91 -11.24
CA ALA A 72 -8.70 -11.22 -11.16
C ALA A 72 -8.70 -10.09 -10.12
N LEU A 73 -7.67 -10.03 -9.29
CA LEU A 73 -7.41 -9.00 -8.30
C LEU A 73 -6.04 -8.37 -8.56
N LEU A 74 -6.00 -7.04 -8.57
CA LEU A 74 -4.78 -6.27 -8.74
C LEU A 74 -4.30 -5.81 -7.36
N ALA A 75 -3.04 -6.05 -7.07
CA ALA A 75 -2.41 -5.65 -5.82
C ALA A 75 -1.14 -4.86 -6.06
N SER A 76 -0.85 -3.92 -5.19
CA SER A 76 0.42 -3.18 -5.22
C SER A 76 0.89 -2.89 -3.80
N GLY A 77 2.14 -2.46 -3.66
CA GLY A 77 2.67 -2.07 -2.37
C GLY A 77 3.95 -2.80 -2.02
N SER A 78 4.05 -3.18 -0.75
CA SER A 78 5.25 -3.80 -0.21
C SER A 78 5.38 -5.26 -0.61
N ASN A 79 6.61 -5.69 -0.80
CA ASN A 79 6.96 -7.08 -1.07
C ASN A 79 7.28 -7.84 0.22
N ASP A 80 6.95 -9.12 0.22
CA ASP A 80 7.42 -10.09 1.20
C ASP A 80 7.41 -11.51 0.59
N PRO A 81 8.42 -12.35 0.84
CA PRO A 81 8.43 -13.73 0.34
C PRO A 81 7.19 -14.55 0.74
N VAL A 82 6.59 -14.27 1.91
CA VAL A 82 5.36 -14.94 2.37
C VAL A 82 4.20 -14.68 1.44
N LEU A 83 4.10 -13.47 0.84
CA LEU A 83 3.06 -13.17 -0.15
C LEU A 83 3.17 -14.06 -1.38
N ASP A 84 4.38 -14.25 -1.91
CA ASP A 84 4.60 -15.10 -3.09
C ASP A 84 4.12 -16.54 -2.83
N PHE A 85 4.40 -17.06 -1.65
CA PHE A 85 3.92 -18.38 -1.24
C PHE A 85 2.44 -18.43 -0.96
N LEU A 86 1.86 -17.36 -0.40
CA LEU A 86 0.41 -17.24 -0.17
C LEU A 86 -0.34 -17.27 -1.51
N LEU A 87 0.12 -16.49 -2.49
CA LEU A 87 -0.45 -16.45 -3.83
C LEU A 87 -0.25 -17.75 -4.60
N THR A 88 0.90 -18.43 -4.41
CA THR A 88 1.11 -19.77 -4.95
C THR A 88 0.14 -20.78 -4.32
N GLY A 89 -0.07 -20.70 -3.00
CA GLY A 89 -1.07 -21.51 -2.31
C GLY A 89 -2.47 -21.30 -2.87
N MET A 90 -2.85 -20.04 -3.15
CA MET A 90 -4.09 -19.70 -3.81
C MET A 90 -4.24 -20.41 -5.16
N ARG A 91 -3.21 -20.43 -6.00
CA ARG A 91 -3.24 -21.12 -7.31
C ARG A 91 -3.46 -22.62 -7.19
N HIS A 92 -3.02 -23.24 -6.09
CA HIS A 92 -3.23 -24.67 -5.86
C HIS A 92 -4.63 -25.00 -5.34
N THR A 93 -5.20 -24.18 -4.45
CA THR A 93 -6.46 -24.46 -3.77
C THR A 93 -7.65 -23.78 -4.43
N HIS A 94 -7.45 -22.59 -5.03
CA HIS A 94 -8.47 -21.74 -5.64
C HIS A 94 -8.01 -21.24 -7.02
N PRO A 95 -7.85 -22.14 -8.01
CA PRO A 95 -7.27 -21.81 -9.32
C PRO A 95 -8.09 -20.82 -10.16
N GLU A 96 -9.34 -20.56 -9.80
CA GLU A 96 -10.22 -19.59 -10.42
C GLU A 96 -9.85 -18.13 -10.09
N PHE A 97 -9.07 -17.87 -9.03
CA PHE A 97 -8.65 -16.52 -8.64
C PHE A 97 -7.21 -16.22 -9.05
N TYR A 98 -7.00 -15.05 -9.63
CA TYR A 98 -5.70 -14.54 -10.07
C TYR A 98 -5.36 -13.28 -9.30
N PHE A 99 -4.13 -13.22 -8.78
CA PHE A 99 -3.58 -12.03 -8.15
C PHE A 99 -2.40 -11.54 -8.98
N PHE A 100 -2.48 -10.30 -9.45
CA PHE A 100 -1.40 -9.62 -10.14
C PHE A 100 -0.82 -8.58 -9.21
N CYS A 101 0.46 -8.71 -8.86
CA CYS A 101 1.10 -7.88 -7.85
C CYS A 101 2.22 -7.03 -8.46
N ALA A 102 2.29 -5.76 -8.03
CA ALA A 102 3.39 -4.85 -8.33
C ALA A 102 4.09 -4.41 -7.03
N ASN A 103 5.41 -4.52 -7.00
CA ASN A 103 6.25 -4.12 -5.86
C ASN A 103 6.56 -2.62 -5.96
N THR A 104 5.70 -1.77 -5.37
CA THR A 104 5.80 -0.30 -5.48
C THR A 104 6.19 0.38 -4.17
N GLY A 105 6.18 -0.36 -3.06
CA GLY A 105 6.31 0.17 -1.70
C GLY A 105 4.97 0.59 -1.10
N SER A 106 4.92 0.69 0.24
CA SER A 106 3.68 0.90 0.99
C SER A 106 2.92 2.17 0.60
N THR A 107 3.61 3.30 0.45
CA THR A 107 2.97 4.60 0.15
C THR A 107 2.40 4.64 -1.25
N GLU A 108 3.15 4.16 -2.25
CA GLU A 108 2.66 4.07 -3.64
C GLU A 108 1.53 3.04 -3.77
N GLY A 109 1.58 1.95 -3.00
CA GLY A 109 0.47 1.00 -2.92
C GLY A 109 -0.83 1.65 -2.46
N LEU A 110 -0.78 2.48 -1.41
CA LEU A 110 -1.94 3.23 -0.93
C LEU A 110 -2.44 4.25 -1.97
N ARG A 111 -1.54 4.96 -2.66
CA ARG A 111 -1.92 5.88 -3.75
C ARG A 111 -2.59 5.13 -4.89
N ALA A 112 -1.99 4.03 -5.35
CA ALA A 112 -2.57 3.21 -6.41
C ALA A 112 -3.96 2.66 -6.05
N LEU A 113 -4.18 2.31 -4.77
CA LEU A 113 -5.48 1.90 -4.26
C LEU A 113 -6.48 3.06 -4.28
N ASN A 114 -6.08 4.26 -3.79
CA ASN A 114 -6.92 5.46 -3.81
C ASN A 114 -7.34 5.84 -5.24
N ASP A 115 -6.41 5.76 -6.17
CA ASP A 115 -6.63 6.12 -7.58
C ASP A 115 -7.35 5.01 -8.38
N GLY A 116 -7.67 3.89 -7.71
CA GLY A 116 -8.37 2.76 -8.32
C GLY A 116 -7.54 1.98 -9.33
N TYR A 117 -6.21 2.08 -9.31
CA TYR A 117 -5.31 1.25 -10.13
C TYR A 117 -5.22 -0.18 -9.59
N THR A 118 -5.39 -0.37 -8.29
CA THR A 118 -5.36 -1.68 -7.63
C THR A 118 -6.58 -1.89 -6.75
N ASP A 119 -6.85 -3.14 -6.40
CA ASP A 119 -7.91 -3.55 -5.49
C ASP A 119 -7.40 -3.70 -4.06
N ILE A 120 -6.07 -3.90 -3.92
CA ILE A 120 -5.39 -4.23 -2.68
C ILE A 120 -4.09 -3.42 -2.57
N ALA A 121 -3.79 -2.92 -1.37
CA ALA A 121 -2.47 -2.40 -1.03
C ALA A 121 -1.86 -3.23 0.10
N TRP A 122 -0.60 -3.67 -0.09
CA TRP A 122 0.21 -4.31 0.95
C TRP A 122 1.07 -3.27 1.65
N ILE A 123 0.95 -3.14 2.98
CA ILE A 123 1.60 -2.06 3.72
C ILE A 123 2.21 -2.50 5.06
N HIS A 124 3.25 -1.76 5.48
CA HIS A 124 3.91 -1.89 6.79
C HIS A 124 4.52 -0.54 7.22
N LEU A 125 3.71 0.49 7.35
CA LEU A 125 4.12 1.85 7.66
C LEU A 125 4.10 2.10 9.17
N LEU A 126 5.23 2.47 9.74
CA LEU A 126 5.34 2.89 11.14
C LEU A 126 5.07 4.39 11.24
N ASP A 127 4.09 4.77 12.04
CA ASP A 127 3.89 6.15 12.46
C ASP A 127 4.81 6.48 13.63
N GLN A 128 5.71 7.43 13.40
CA GLN A 128 6.79 7.74 14.32
C GLN A 128 6.30 8.42 15.62
N GLU A 129 5.20 9.15 15.55
CA GLU A 129 4.65 9.87 16.69
C GLU A 129 3.89 8.92 17.63
N SER A 130 3.02 8.09 17.09
CA SER A 130 2.18 7.18 17.88
C SER A 130 2.80 5.81 18.12
N GLY A 131 3.84 5.43 17.37
CA GLY A 131 4.41 4.08 17.36
C GLY A 131 3.48 3.02 16.76
N ARG A 132 2.37 3.43 16.12
CA ARG A 132 1.38 2.53 15.55
C ARG A 132 1.65 2.25 14.08
N TYR A 133 1.36 1.01 13.67
CA TYR A 133 1.47 0.63 12.27
C TYR A 133 0.19 0.93 11.49
N ASN A 134 0.36 1.32 10.24
CA ASN A 134 -0.60 1.36 9.14
C ASN A 134 -1.85 2.24 9.34
N VAL A 135 -2.58 2.09 10.46
CA VAL A 135 -3.85 2.79 10.72
C VAL A 135 -3.74 4.32 10.61
N PRO A 136 -2.70 4.99 11.16
CA PRO A 136 -2.60 6.45 11.09
C PRO A 136 -2.46 7.01 9.67
N PHE A 137 -2.04 6.20 8.72
CA PHE A 137 -1.86 6.61 7.32
C PHE A 137 -3.16 6.54 6.50
N LEU A 138 -4.14 5.75 6.91
CA LEU A 138 -5.36 5.52 6.12
C LEU A 138 -6.15 6.81 5.85
N PRO A 139 -6.43 7.68 6.83
CA PRO A 139 -7.15 8.93 6.55
C PRO A 139 -6.42 9.87 5.61
N LYS A 140 -5.08 9.83 5.61
CA LYS A 140 -4.24 10.67 4.76
C LYS A 140 -4.25 10.21 3.30
N TYR A 141 -4.20 8.90 3.07
CA TYR A 141 -4.05 8.34 1.73
C TYR A 141 -5.39 7.90 1.11
N LEU A 142 -6.40 7.60 1.93
CA LEU A 142 -7.70 7.05 1.52
C LEU A 142 -8.86 7.84 2.17
N PRO A 143 -8.91 9.18 2.04
CA PRO A 143 -9.84 10.02 2.80
C PRO A 143 -11.31 9.69 2.51
N ASP A 144 -11.65 9.34 1.28
CA ASP A 144 -13.03 9.13 0.80
C ASP A 144 -13.39 7.65 0.62
N MET A 145 -12.49 6.73 0.99
CA MET A 145 -12.69 5.31 0.76
C MET A 145 -13.25 4.62 2.01
N LYS A 146 -14.29 3.79 1.83
CA LYS A 146 -14.69 2.81 2.85
C LYS A 146 -13.67 1.70 2.89
N THR A 147 -12.77 1.81 3.86
CA THR A 147 -11.54 1.03 3.95
C THR A 147 -11.62 -0.05 5.01
N VAL A 148 -11.07 -1.21 4.71
CA VAL A 148 -10.80 -2.29 5.65
C VAL A 148 -9.29 -2.54 5.70
N LEU A 149 -8.73 -2.62 6.90
CA LEU A 149 -7.35 -3.03 7.15
C LEU A 149 -7.36 -4.41 7.81
N VAL A 150 -6.73 -5.37 7.17
CA VAL A 150 -6.63 -6.75 7.64
C VAL A 150 -5.19 -7.10 7.97
N HIS A 151 -4.94 -7.60 9.17
CA HIS A 151 -3.63 -8.10 9.57
C HIS A 151 -3.29 -9.40 8.82
N LEU A 152 -2.12 -9.45 8.20
CA LEU A 152 -1.65 -10.67 7.56
C LEU A 152 -0.68 -11.44 8.45
N PHE A 153 0.39 -10.80 8.88
CA PHE A 153 1.40 -11.40 9.76
C PHE A 153 2.30 -10.32 10.38
N ARG A 154 2.98 -10.70 11.45
CA ARG A 154 4.14 -9.97 11.95
C ARG A 154 5.41 -10.55 11.36
N ARG A 155 6.40 -9.70 11.10
CA ARG A 155 7.70 -10.15 10.62
C ARG A 155 8.84 -9.44 11.35
N GLU A 156 9.97 -10.12 11.46
CA GLU A 156 11.20 -9.53 11.98
C GLU A 156 12.02 -8.94 10.84
N ILE A 157 12.56 -7.76 11.07
CA ILE A 157 13.39 -7.03 10.13
C ILE A 157 14.69 -6.62 10.84
N GLY A 158 15.78 -6.60 10.10
CA GLY A 158 17.09 -6.25 10.63
C GLY A 158 18.08 -5.80 9.58
N ILE A 159 19.27 -5.45 10.04
CA ILE A 159 20.42 -5.22 9.17
C ILE A 159 20.90 -6.58 8.71
N VAL A 160 21.02 -6.76 7.40
CA VAL A 160 21.55 -7.95 6.75
C VAL A 160 22.96 -7.64 6.27
N ALA A 161 23.90 -8.55 6.53
CA ALA A 161 25.30 -8.43 6.14
C ALA A 161 25.80 -9.73 5.51
N ALA A 162 26.99 -9.69 4.92
CA ALA A 162 27.65 -10.87 4.37
C ALA A 162 27.77 -12.01 5.38
N PRO A 163 27.84 -13.29 4.94
CA PRO A 163 27.97 -14.43 5.83
C PRO A 163 29.12 -14.25 6.83
N GLY A 164 28.85 -14.54 8.11
CA GLY A 164 29.82 -14.37 9.19
C GLY A 164 30.04 -12.92 9.64
N ASN A 165 29.37 -11.95 9.05
CA ASN A 165 29.48 -10.52 9.44
C ASN A 165 30.93 -10.01 9.52
N PRO A 166 31.68 -10.01 8.41
CA PRO A 166 33.13 -9.74 8.43
C PRO A 166 33.47 -8.31 8.88
N LEU A 167 32.53 -7.37 8.79
CA LEU A 167 32.70 -5.98 9.24
C LEU A 167 32.31 -5.78 10.71
N GLY A 168 31.80 -6.81 11.40
CA GLY A 168 31.41 -6.74 12.80
C GLY A 168 30.31 -5.71 13.07
N ILE A 169 29.32 -5.61 12.20
CA ILE A 169 28.15 -4.73 12.34
C ILE A 169 27.30 -5.26 13.50
N ALA A 170 27.04 -4.40 14.50
CA ALA A 170 26.25 -4.76 15.68
C ALA A 170 24.91 -3.97 15.76
N GLY A 171 24.80 -2.83 15.05
CA GLY A 171 23.62 -1.98 15.07
C GLY A 171 23.59 -0.98 13.91
N ILE A 172 22.57 -0.13 13.93
CA ILE A 172 22.39 0.90 12.90
C ILE A 172 23.51 1.93 12.94
N GLU A 173 24.08 2.18 14.13
CA GLU A 173 25.19 3.11 14.34
C GLU A 173 26.44 2.68 13.55
N ASP A 174 26.62 1.40 13.34
CA ASP A 174 27.80 0.87 12.64
C ASP A 174 27.74 1.05 11.12
N ILE A 175 26.55 1.31 10.55
CA ILE A 175 26.42 1.62 9.11
C ILE A 175 26.91 3.03 8.79
N ALA A 176 26.91 3.94 9.78
CA ALA A 176 27.44 5.27 9.64
C ALA A 176 28.89 5.34 10.13
N GLY A 177 29.73 6.13 9.47
CA GLY A 177 31.11 6.39 9.93
C GLY A 177 32.10 5.22 9.78
N ARG A 178 31.65 4.00 9.53
CA ARG A 178 32.47 2.89 9.01
C ARG A 178 32.32 2.89 7.49
N LYS A 179 33.35 2.47 6.78
CA LYS A 179 33.28 2.28 5.30
C LYS A 179 32.42 1.05 4.96
N VAL A 180 31.12 1.11 5.33
CA VAL A 180 30.12 0.08 5.01
C VAL A 180 29.35 0.57 3.80
N ARG A 181 29.49 -0.11 2.67
CA ARG A 181 28.67 0.16 1.49
C ARG A 181 27.27 -0.35 1.75
N PHE A 182 26.35 0.57 1.91
CA PHE A 182 24.96 0.24 2.25
C PHE A 182 24.09 0.24 1.00
N VAL A 183 23.14 -0.70 0.90
CA VAL A 183 22.06 -0.67 -0.07
C VAL A 183 20.74 -0.41 0.65
N ASN A 184 20.01 0.57 0.16
CA ASN A 184 18.77 1.00 0.78
C ASN A 184 17.54 0.50 0.01
N ARG A 185 16.38 0.61 0.62
CA ARG A 185 15.11 0.41 -0.05
C ARG A 185 14.64 1.74 -0.64
N GLN A 186 13.85 1.67 -1.72
CA GLN A 186 13.31 2.84 -2.40
C GLN A 186 12.57 3.77 -1.43
N ALA A 187 12.60 5.07 -1.73
CA ALA A 187 11.85 6.08 -0.99
C ALA A 187 10.34 5.72 -0.92
N GLY A 188 9.72 5.92 0.24
CA GLY A 188 8.32 5.56 0.47
C GLY A 188 8.06 4.08 0.80
N SER A 189 9.06 3.21 0.77
CA SER A 189 8.92 1.88 1.36
C SER A 189 8.88 1.96 2.89
N GLY A 190 8.10 1.07 3.54
CA GLY A 190 8.04 1.03 4.99
C GLY A 190 9.41 0.77 5.65
N THR A 191 10.25 -0.05 5.01
CA THR A 191 11.64 -0.32 5.46
C THR A 191 12.51 0.94 5.42
N ARG A 192 12.38 1.78 4.37
CA ARG A 192 13.10 3.04 4.29
C ARG A 192 12.62 4.02 5.37
N ILE A 193 11.32 4.14 5.56
CA ILE A 193 10.73 4.96 6.62
C ILE A 193 11.20 4.51 8.01
N LEU A 194 11.30 3.20 8.23
CA LEU A 194 11.82 2.62 9.47
C LEU A 194 13.30 2.98 9.67
N LEU A 195 14.15 2.82 8.67
CA LEU A 195 15.56 3.20 8.73
C LEU A 195 15.71 4.69 9.04
N ASP A 196 15.00 5.55 8.29
CA ASP A 196 15.05 7.00 8.47
C ASP A 196 14.62 7.43 9.87
N HIS A 197 13.63 6.73 10.46
CA HIS A 197 13.25 6.91 11.86
C HIS A 197 14.40 6.59 12.83
N HIS A 198 15.06 5.45 12.65
CA HIS A 198 16.15 5.04 13.53
C HIS A 198 17.36 5.95 13.43
N ILE A 199 17.84 6.28 12.23
CA ILE A 199 18.98 7.20 12.05
C ILE A 199 18.64 8.60 12.58
N GLY A 200 17.41 9.08 12.39
CA GLY A 200 16.94 10.36 12.94
C GLY A 200 16.98 10.38 14.47
N ARG A 201 16.54 9.31 15.13
CA ARG A 201 16.61 9.18 16.60
C ARG A 201 18.05 9.12 17.13
N LEU A 202 18.97 8.56 16.37
CA LEU A 202 20.39 8.45 16.71
C LEU A 202 21.17 9.72 16.34
N GLY A 203 20.53 10.69 15.66
CA GLY A 203 21.19 11.90 15.19
C GLY A 203 22.20 11.65 14.07
N ILE A 204 22.04 10.56 13.31
CA ILE A 204 22.93 10.17 12.21
C ILE A 204 22.45 10.87 10.93
N PRO A 205 23.24 11.76 10.31
CA PRO A 205 22.93 12.30 9.00
C PRO A 205 22.95 11.21 7.93
N SER A 206 21.99 11.23 7.01
CA SER A 206 21.97 10.29 5.89
C SER A 206 23.21 10.38 5.00
N THR A 207 23.86 11.53 4.95
CA THR A 207 25.12 11.78 4.24
C THR A 207 26.30 10.98 4.79
N ASP A 208 26.23 10.51 6.04
CA ASP A 208 27.27 9.73 6.70
C ASP A 208 27.16 8.22 6.38
N ILE A 209 26.12 7.82 5.63
CA ILE A 209 25.88 6.43 5.20
C ILE A 209 26.26 6.31 3.72
N GLU A 210 27.37 5.64 3.43
CA GLU A 210 27.80 5.35 2.07
C GLU A 210 26.77 4.43 1.36
N GLY A 211 26.19 4.90 0.28
CA GLY A 211 25.17 4.15 -0.48
C GLY A 211 23.72 4.37 0.01
N TYR A 212 23.47 5.37 0.88
CA TYR A 212 22.11 5.70 1.33
C TYR A 212 21.12 5.95 0.18
N ASP A 213 21.58 6.51 -0.95
CA ASP A 213 20.79 6.78 -2.14
C ASP A 213 20.82 5.63 -3.18
N GLN A 214 21.53 4.53 -2.88
CA GLN A 214 21.48 3.32 -3.70
C GLN A 214 20.24 2.52 -3.35
N GLU A 215 19.24 2.53 -4.23
CA GLU A 215 17.92 2.00 -3.95
C GLU A 215 17.62 0.70 -4.71
N VAL A 216 16.98 -0.24 -4.01
CA VAL A 216 16.40 -1.47 -4.56
C VAL A 216 14.96 -1.65 -4.11
N TYR A 217 14.16 -2.42 -4.86
CA TYR A 217 12.72 -2.49 -4.69
C TYR A 217 12.24 -3.67 -3.83
N THR A 218 13.07 -4.69 -3.62
CA THR A 218 12.68 -5.89 -2.85
C THR A 218 13.71 -6.24 -1.78
N HIS A 219 13.30 -7.00 -0.77
CA HIS A 219 14.23 -7.53 0.23
C HIS A 219 15.21 -8.55 -0.36
N VAL A 220 14.78 -9.25 -1.42
CA VAL A 220 15.64 -10.20 -2.15
C VAL A 220 16.76 -9.47 -2.87
N GLU A 221 16.49 -8.32 -3.51
CA GLU A 221 17.52 -7.50 -4.15
C GLU A 221 18.54 -6.98 -3.15
N VAL A 222 18.12 -6.61 -1.91
CA VAL A 222 19.08 -6.29 -0.84
C VAL A 222 20.06 -7.46 -0.61
N GLY A 223 19.52 -8.65 -0.46
CA GLY A 223 20.34 -9.85 -0.27
C GLY A 223 21.25 -10.15 -1.47
N LEU A 224 20.78 -9.97 -2.69
CA LEU A 224 21.56 -10.14 -3.91
C LEU A 224 22.71 -9.13 -4.00
N SER A 225 22.46 -7.84 -3.70
CA SER A 225 23.50 -6.81 -3.71
C SER A 225 24.63 -7.13 -2.71
N ILE A 226 24.28 -7.75 -1.57
CA ILE A 226 25.30 -8.19 -0.59
C ILE A 226 26.05 -9.41 -1.11
N LEU A 227 25.36 -10.41 -1.66
CA LEU A 227 26.01 -11.65 -2.16
C LEU A 227 26.89 -11.39 -3.40
N SER A 228 26.51 -10.41 -4.24
CA SER A 228 27.31 -10.00 -5.40
C SER A 228 28.53 -9.13 -5.02
N GLY A 229 28.60 -8.67 -3.77
CA GLY A 229 29.66 -7.77 -3.29
C GLY A 229 29.48 -6.31 -3.75
N GLU A 230 28.31 -5.94 -4.25
CA GLU A 230 27.95 -4.54 -4.56
C GLU A 230 27.72 -3.73 -3.29
N ALA A 231 27.17 -4.37 -2.23
CA ALA A 231 26.96 -3.78 -0.92
C ALA A 231 27.51 -4.71 0.17
N ASP A 232 27.78 -4.13 1.34
CA ASP A 232 28.23 -4.86 2.52
C ASP A 232 27.06 -5.12 3.50
N ALA A 233 26.07 -4.22 3.50
CA ALA A 233 24.89 -4.31 4.34
C ALA A 233 23.66 -3.64 3.73
N GLY A 234 22.48 -3.99 4.23
CA GLY A 234 21.20 -3.38 3.92
C GLY A 234 20.14 -3.79 4.95
N VAL A 235 18.92 -3.27 4.86
CA VAL A 235 17.82 -3.67 5.73
C VAL A 235 16.89 -4.65 5.00
N ALA A 236 16.72 -5.84 5.56
CA ALA A 236 15.83 -6.85 5.00
C ALA A 236 15.16 -7.72 6.09
N THR A 237 14.28 -8.60 5.67
CA THR A 237 13.59 -9.54 6.58
C THR A 237 14.50 -10.67 7.02
N VAL A 238 14.24 -11.21 8.22
CA VAL A 238 14.92 -12.42 8.73
C VAL A 238 14.78 -13.59 7.74
N ALA A 239 13.64 -13.70 7.07
CA ALA A 239 13.42 -14.74 6.06
C ALA A 239 14.41 -14.66 4.90
N VAL A 240 14.62 -13.48 4.34
CA VAL A 240 15.60 -13.30 3.24
C VAL A 240 17.01 -13.64 3.72
N SER A 241 17.39 -13.16 4.92
CA SER A 241 18.69 -13.52 5.50
C SER A 241 18.88 -15.03 5.59
N ARG A 242 17.91 -15.76 6.13
CA ARG A 242 17.98 -17.23 6.28
C ARG A 242 17.99 -17.97 4.95
N LEU A 243 17.14 -17.57 4.02
CA LEU A 243 17.07 -18.19 2.69
C LEU A 243 18.36 -18.02 1.89
N MET A 244 19.07 -16.93 2.09
CA MET A 244 20.30 -16.59 1.36
C MET A 244 21.59 -16.89 2.15
N GLY A 245 21.48 -17.41 3.39
CA GLY A 245 22.65 -17.69 4.23
C GLY A 245 23.39 -16.42 4.67
N LEU A 246 22.72 -15.29 4.72
CA LEU A 246 23.28 -14.02 5.17
C LEU A 246 23.24 -13.89 6.69
N HIS A 247 24.10 -13.04 7.26
CA HIS A 247 24.05 -12.70 8.67
C HIS A 247 22.96 -11.66 8.91
N ILE A 248 22.22 -11.74 10.03
CA ILE A 248 21.21 -10.79 10.42
C ILE A 248 21.42 -10.24 11.81
N ILE A 249 21.33 -8.93 11.94
CA ILE A 249 21.29 -8.19 13.21
C ILE A 249 19.85 -7.70 13.38
N PRO A 250 19.04 -8.26 14.28
CA PRO A 250 17.64 -7.88 14.45
C PRO A 250 17.49 -6.39 14.85
N VAL A 251 16.55 -5.70 14.25
CA VAL A 251 16.24 -4.28 14.57
C VAL A 251 14.87 -4.17 15.22
N THR A 252 13.82 -4.73 14.59
CA THR A 252 12.45 -4.64 15.11
C THR A 252 11.54 -5.70 14.52
N ARG A 253 10.32 -5.74 15.07
CA ARG A 253 9.17 -6.46 14.49
C ARG A 253 8.18 -5.48 13.92
N GLU A 254 7.64 -5.75 12.74
CA GLU A 254 6.65 -4.91 12.08
C GLU A 254 5.39 -5.68 11.70
N ASN A 255 4.27 -4.96 11.63
CA ASN A 255 3.02 -5.51 11.14
C ASN A 255 2.96 -5.38 9.63
N PHE A 256 2.66 -6.47 8.94
CA PHE A 256 2.40 -6.49 7.51
C PHE A 256 0.90 -6.71 7.28
N ASP A 257 0.25 -5.75 6.68
CA ASP A 257 -1.21 -5.69 6.59
C ASP A 257 -1.67 -5.49 5.14
N MET A 258 -2.93 -5.89 4.90
CA MET A 258 -3.67 -5.69 3.66
C MET A 258 -4.70 -4.59 3.82
N VAL A 259 -4.67 -3.61 2.91
CA VAL A 259 -5.68 -2.55 2.81
C VAL A 259 -6.48 -2.71 1.54
N LEU A 260 -7.80 -2.59 1.65
CA LEU A 260 -8.72 -2.74 0.52
C LEU A 260 -10.05 -2.04 0.80
N GLY A 261 -10.84 -1.84 -0.23
CA GLY A 261 -12.21 -1.33 -0.08
C GLY A 261 -13.15 -2.38 0.51
N GLN A 262 -14.21 -1.90 1.16
CA GLN A 262 -15.24 -2.76 1.77
C GLN A 262 -15.81 -3.80 0.78
N SER A 263 -16.18 -3.38 -0.42
CA SER A 263 -16.73 -4.30 -1.43
C SER A 263 -15.74 -5.39 -1.84
N THR A 264 -14.47 -5.02 -1.98
CA THR A 264 -13.39 -5.96 -2.31
C THR A 264 -13.18 -6.96 -1.17
N TYR A 265 -13.26 -6.52 0.10
CA TYR A 265 -13.11 -7.41 1.26
C TYR A 265 -14.10 -8.58 1.23
N PHE A 266 -15.35 -8.35 0.84
CA PHE A 266 -16.37 -9.40 0.76
C PHE A 266 -16.32 -10.23 -0.54
N SER A 267 -15.39 -9.96 -1.44
CA SER A 267 -15.22 -10.76 -2.65
C SER A 267 -14.74 -12.18 -2.34
N LYS A 268 -15.17 -13.15 -3.15
CA LYS A 268 -14.80 -14.56 -2.97
C LYS A 268 -13.29 -14.77 -2.99
N GLY A 269 -12.56 -14.05 -3.85
CA GLY A 269 -11.10 -14.15 -3.95
C GLY A 269 -10.38 -13.74 -2.67
N ILE A 270 -10.85 -12.68 -1.99
CA ILE A 270 -10.28 -12.25 -0.69
C ILE A 270 -10.62 -13.24 0.41
N GLN A 271 -11.85 -13.77 0.45
CA GLN A 271 -12.22 -14.78 1.45
C GLN A 271 -11.39 -16.06 1.28
N ALA A 272 -11.16 -16.51 0.05
CA ALA A 272 -10.28 -17.62 -0.26
C ALA A 272 -8.81 -17.34 0.15
N LEU A 273 -8.31 -16.12 -0.08
CA LEU A 273 -6.99 -15.71 0.39
C LEU A 273 -6.87 -15.81 1.92
N MET A 274 -7.91 -15.39 2.65
CA MET A 274 -7.96 -15.50 4.11
C MET A 274 -8.01 -16.96 4.58
N GLU A 275 -8.65 -17.85 3.85
CA GLU A 275 -8.68 -19.28 4.14
C GLU A 275 -7.27 -19.87 4.03
N VAL A 276 -6.55 -19.63 2.92
CA VAL A 276 -5.17 -20.09 2.75
C VAL A 276 -4.25 -19.52 3.83
N LEU A 277 -4.33 -18.22 4.11
CA LEU A 277 -3.54 -17.55 5.15
C LEU A 277 -3.74 -18.19 6.55
N ARG A 278 -4.96 -18.63 6.85
CA ARG A 278 -5.30 -19.25 8.14
C ARG A 278 -5.01 -20.74 8.19
N SER A 279 -4.67 -21.37 7.07
CA SER A 279 -4.44 -22.82 7.04
C SER A 279 -3.23 -23.21 7.88
N PRO A 280 -3.31 -24.29 8.70
CA PRO A 280 -2.20 -24.73 9.53
C PRO A 280 -0.93 -25.00 8.74
N GLY A 281 -1.03 -25.69 7.61
CA GLY A 281 0.13 -26.05 6.77
C GLY A 281 0.87 -24.83 6.22
N PHE A 282 0.17 -23.73 5.91
CA PHE A 282 0.79 -22.47 5.52
C PHE A 282 1.57 -21.85 6.69
N ARG A 283 0.93 -21.71 7.85
CA ARG A 283 1.51 -21.06 9.03
C ARG A 283 2.75 -21.80 9.56
N GLU A 284 2.64 -23.09 9.79
CA GLU A 284 3.73 -23.94 10.29
C GLU A 284 4.98 -23.90 9.41
N ARG A 285 4.79 -23.75 8.10
CA ARG A 285 5.90 -23.63 7.15
C ARG A 285 6.74 -22.39 7.40
N PHE A 286 6.11 -21.26 7.68
CA PHE A 286 6.79 -19.97 7.88
C PHE A 286 7.24 -19.76 9.33
N GLU A 287 6.52 -20.32 10.31
CA GLU A 287 6.97 -20.35 11.69
C GLU A 287 8.27 -21.13 11.82
N ARG A 288 8.41 -22.25 11.08
CA ARG A 288 9.69 -23.02 11.02
C ARG A 288 10.81 -22.25 10.34
N LEU A 289 10.52 -21.43 9.33
CA LEU A 289 11.51 -20.51 8.76
C LEU A 289 11.95 -19.48 9.79
N GLY A 290 11.05 -19.09 10.71
CA GLY A 290 11.22 -18.11 11.78
C GLY A 290 11.21 -16.67 11.30
N GLY A 291 11.08 -15.75 12.24
CA GLY A 291 10.93 -14.33 11.97
C GLY A 291 9.52 -13.92 11.52
N TYR A 292 8.54 -14.82 11.59
CA TYR A 292 7.13 -14.56 11.34
C TYR A 292 6.24 -14.99 12.51
N GLY A 293 5.14 -14.23 12.70
CA GLY A 293 4.07 -14.58 13.65
C GLY A 293 2.70 -14.38 12.98
N PHE A 294 1.82 -15.36 13.18
CA PHE A 294 0.50 -15.42 12.53
C PHE A 294 -0.68 -15.42 13.52
N GLU A 295 -0.45 -15.07 14.78
CA GLU A 295 -1.44 -15.21 15.87
C GLU A 295 -2.72 -14.43 15.57
N ASP A 296 -2.59 -13.22 15.00
CA ASP A 296 -3.69 -12.33 14.67
C ASP A 296 -4.06 -12.31 13.17
N SER A 297 -3.56 -13.26 12.37
CA SER A 297 -3.77 -13.27 10.92
C SER A 297 -5.24 -13.36 10.53
N GLY A 298 -5.64 -12.45 9.63
CA GLY A 298 -7.03 -12.31 9.16
C GLY A 298 -7.93 -11.52 10.10
N LYS A 299 -7.37 -10.86 11.13
CA LYS A 299 -8.11 -9.95 12.02
C LYS A 299 -8.25 -8.58 11.34
N ILE A 300 -9.44 -8.01 11.40
CA ILE A 300 -9.67 -6.62 10.97
C ILE A 300 -9.13 -5.71 12.07
N LEU A 301 -8.13 -4.90 11.74
CA LEU A 301 -7.52 -3.93 12.65
C LEU A 301 -8.17 -2.55 12.57
N TYR A 302 -8.78 -2.23 11.43
CA TYR A 302 -9.48 -0.97 11.20
C TYR A 302 -10.57 -1.14 10.15
N SER A 303 -11.67 -0.42 10.37
CA SER A 303 -12.75 -0.25 9.41
C SER A 303 -13.44 1.09 9.70
N ASN A 304 -13.74 1.86 8.65
CA ASN A 304 -14.53 3.09 8.70
C ASN A 304 -15.90 2.91 8.02
N ILE A 305 -16.48 1.73 8.18
CA ILE A 305 -17.79 1.33 7.63
C ILE A 305 -18.91 1.89 8.48
#